data_16a9205a6a4a507ae867df4f13944d74
#
_entry.id   16a9205a6a4a507ae867df4f13944d74
#
_cell.length_a   1.000
_cell.length_b   1.000
_cell.length_c   1.000
_cell.angle_alpha   90.00
_cell.angle_beta   90.00
_cell.angle_gamma   90.00
#
_symmetry.space_group_name_H-M   'P 1'
#
loop_
_entity.id
_entity.type
_entity.pdbx_description
1 polymer ?
#
loop_
_entity_poly.entity_id
_entity_poly.type
_entity_poly.pdbx_seq_one_letter_code
_entity_poly.pdbx_strand_id
1 'polypeptide(L)'
;MSYAIIRNEKYTKDEMIQLAPHNERFKKKYSNKNIDLSKTSQNYHLKRPQENSYLKEYQRLIKENNLSQGQLHKNSIYVCEVILTSDNTFFNEIGKIETKRYFEECFKFMTEYKGIGKENILSAVVHLDEETPHMHLVYIPVVNSKDKKGNSIRKISASEFWKGKDSYKK
;
A
#
# COMPACT_ATOMS: atom_id res chain seq x y z
N MET A 1 10.90 24.73 -0.53
CA MET A 1 11.61 23.49 -0.11
C MET A 1 10.58 22.39 -0.06
N SER A 2 10.78 21.33 -0.85
CA SER A 2 9.82 20.23 -0.97
C SER A 2 10.25 19.03 -0.13
N TYR A 3 9.31 18.26 0.38
CA TYR A 3 9.55 17.10 1.25
C TYR A 3 8.86 15.86 0.72
N ALA A 4 9.51 14.71 0.83
CA ALA A 4 8.83 13.43 0.65
C ALA A 4 7.85 13.21 1.82
N ILE A 5 6.61 12.86 1.48
CA ILE A 5 5.55 12.61 2.45
C ILE A 5 5.22 11.12 2.42
N ILE A 6 5.29 10.49 3.59
CA ILE A 6 4.94 9.07 3.78
C ILE A 6 3.91 8.99 4.91
N ARG A 7 2.72 8.46 4.61
CA ARG A 7 1.67 8.20 5.59
C ARG A 7 1.34 6.73 5.58
N ASN A 8 1.27 6.11 6.76
CA ASN A 8 0.87 4.71 6.90
C ASN A 8 -0.42 4.63 7.72
N GLU A 9 -1.38 3.89 7.20
CA GLU A 9 -2.65 3.60 7.84
C GLU A 9 -2.89 2.11 7.94
N LYS A 10 -3.72 1.70 8.90
CA LYS A 10 -4.04 0.30 9.20
C LYS A 10 -5.51 0.07 8.95
N TYR A 11 -5.85 -1.03 8.30
CA TYR A 11 -7.22 -1.30 7.88
C TYR A 11 -7.69 -2.69 8.34
N THR A 12 -8.90 -2.69 8.89
CA THR A 12 -9.69 -3.90 9.14
C THR A 12 -10.18 -4.51 7.82
N LYS A 13 -10.82 -5.67 7.90
CA LYS A 13 -11.38 -6.34 6.71
C LYS A 13 -12.35 -5.44 5.94
N ASP A 14 -13.31 -4.82 6.63
CA ASP A 14 -14.36 -4.02 6.00
C ASP A 14 -13.79 -2.75 5.37
N GLU A 15 -12.85 -2.11 6.04
CA GLU A 15 -12.15 -0.94 5.52
C GLU A 15 -11.29 -1.29 4.30
N MET A 16 -10.55 -2.42 4.32
CA MET A 16 -9.79 -2.90 3.17
C MET A 16 -10.66 -3.08 1.92
N ILE A 17 -11.88 -3.62 2.10
CA ILE A 17 -12.82 -3.79 0.98
C ILE A 17 -13.20 -2.43 0.38
N GLN A 18 -13.31 -1.38 1.20
CA GLN A 18 -13.65 -0.03 0.74
C GLN A 18 -12.49 0.71 0.05
N LEU A 19 -11.24 0.28 0.24
CA LEU A 19 -10.08 0.90 -0.44
C LEU A 19 -10.07 0.63 -1.94
N ALA A 20 -10.35 -0.60 -2.37
CA ALA A 20 -10.22 -1.02 -3.76
C ALA A 20 -10.99 -0.12 -4.76
N PRO A 21 -12.27 0.26 -4.52
CA PRO A 21 -13.00 1.13 -5.42
C PRO A 21 -12.36 2.50 -5.65
N HIS A 22 -11.66 3.05 -4.65
CA HIS A 22 -10.92 4.30 -4.79
C HIS A 22 -9.58 4.07 -5.49
N ASN A 23 -8.78 3.17 -4.99
CA ASN A 23 -7.42 2.96 -5.48
C ASN A 23 -7.39 2.46 -6.92
N GLU A 24 -8.29 1.53 -7.26
CA GLU A 24 -8.35 0.91 -8.60
C GLU A 24 -9.30 1.62 -9.56
N ARG A 25 -9.92 2.74 -9.14
CA ARG A 25 -10.86 3.53 -9.96
C ARG A 25 -12.03 2.71 -10.53
N PHE A 26 -12.63 1.83 -9.69
CA PHE A 26 -13.76 0.99 -10.14
C PHE A 26 -15.09 1.74 -10.30
N LYS A 27 -15.21 2.95 -9.73
CA LYS A 27 -16.45 3.75 -9.78
C LYS A 27 -16.44 4.68 -10.98
N LYS A 28 -17.63 4.88 -11.56
CA LYS A 28 -17.86 5.89 -12.61
C LYS A 28 -17.97 7.31 -12.09
N LYS A 29 -18.23 7.50 -10.79
CA LYS A 29 -18.33 8.80 -10.11
C LYS A 29 -17.73 8.69 -8.70
N TYR A 30 -17.07 9.75 -8.29
CA TYR A 30 -16.47 9.90 -6.96
C TYR A 30 -17.01 11.14 -6.28
N SER A 31 -17.14 11.09 -4.95
CA SER A 31 -17.46 12.27 -4.12
C SER A 31 -16.30 13.28 -4.07
N ASN A 32 -15.06 12.78 -4.21
CA ASN A 32 -13.89 13.63 -4.32
C ASN A 32 -13.89 14.33 -5.69
N LYS A 33 -14.13 15.65 -5.68
CA LYS A 33 -14.18 16.50 -6.88
C LYS A 33 -12.80 16.73 -7.51
N ASN A 34 -11.72 16.40 -6.79
CA ASN A 34 -10.35 16.57 -7.29
C ASN A 34 -9.93 15.47 -8.26
N ILE A 35 -10.76 14.42 -8.41
CA ILE A 35 -10.49 13.34 -9.36
C ILE A 35 -10.95 13.78 -10.75
N ASP A 36 -10.01 13.90 -11.66
CA ASP A 36 -10.26 14.16 -13.09
C ASP A 36 -10.31 12.85 -13.86
N LEU A 37 -11.53 12.31 -14.05
CA LEU A 37 -11.72 11.03 -14.73
C LEU A 37 -11.18 11.00 -16.16
N SER A 38 -11.02 12.15 -16.83
CA SER A 38 -10.42 12.22 -18.16
C SER A 38 -8.93 11.84 -18.16
N LYS A 39 -8.27 11.96 -17.01
CA LYS A 39 -6.85 11.63 -16.80
C LYS A 39 -6.62 10.26 -16.17
N THR A 40 -7.68 9.53 -15.79
CA THR A 40 -7.55 8.23 -15.13
C THR A 40 -6.74 7.21 -15.95
N SER A 41 -6.75 7.31 -17.28
CA SER A 41 -5.90 6.49 -18.15
C SER A 41 -4.40 6.72 -17.99
N GLN A 42 -3.98 7.79 -17.33
CA GLN A 42 -2.59 8.09 -17.01
C GLN A 42 -2.11 7.41 -15.73
N ASN A 43 -3.05 6.94 -14.88
CA ASN A 43 -2.72 6.17 -13.69
C ASN A 43 -2.03 4.87 -14.08
N TYR A 44 -1.08 4.42 -13.28
CA TYR A 44 -0.36 3.19 -13.58
C TYR A 44 -0.02 2.41 -12.32
N HIS A 45 0.22 1.11 -12.49
CA HIS A 45 0.59 0.22 -11.40
C HIS A 45 2.09 -0.10 -11.45
N LEU A 46 2.73 -0.07 -10.29
CA LEU A 46 4.03 -0.72 -10.05
C LEU A 46 3.85 -2.17 -9.62
N LYS A 47 2.72 -2.47 -8.97
CA LYS A 47 2.21 -3.82 -8.79
C LYS A 47 0.69 -3.81 -8.92
N ARG A 48 0.17 -4.57 -9.88
CA ARG A 48 -1.27 -4.74 -10.09
C ARG A 48 -1.79 -5.94 -9.31
N PRO A 49 -2.96 -5.85 -8.64
CA PRO A 49 -3.62 -7.03 -8.08
C PRO A 49 -3.99 -8.00 -9.20
N GLN A 50 -3.89 -9.30 -8.93
CA GLN A 50 -4.31 -10.35 -9.88
C GLN A 50 -5.81 -10.62 -9.79
N GLU A 51 -6.40 -10.34 -8.63
CA GLU A 51 -7.82 -10.54 -8.36
C GLU A 51 -8.60 -9.23 -8.51
N ASN A 52 -9.90 -9.35 -8.73
CA ASN A 52 -10.80 -8.22 -8.96
C ASN A 52 -11.29 -7.53 -7.66
N SER A 53 -10.82 -7.97 -6.51
CA SER A 53 -11.08 -7.32 -5.22
C SER A 53 -9.92 -7.52 -4.26
N TYR A 54 -9.72 -6.58 -3.35
CA TYR A 54 -8.65 -6.69 -2.35
C TYR A 54 -8.88 -7.85 -1.38
N LEU A 55 -10.11 -8.24 -1.10
CA LEU A 55 -10.37 -9.42 -0.26
C LEU A 55 -9.89 -10.71 -0.94
N LYS A 56 -10.18 -10.89 -2.22
CA LYS A 56 -9.71 -12.07 -2.98
C LYS A 56 -8.19 -12.04 -3.15
N GLU A 57 -7.61 -10.89 -3.46
CA GLU A 57 -6.16 -10.73 -3.55
C GLU A 57 -5.46 -11.04 -2.23
N TYR A 58 -6.01 -10.55 -1.11
CA TYR A 58 -5.54 -10.89 0.23
C TYR A 58 -5.58 -12.40 0.48
N GLN A 59 -6.70 -13.05 0.19
CA GLN A 59 -6.85 -14.50 0.37
C GLN A 59 -5.87 -15.30 -0.49
N ARG A 60 -5.65 -14.86 -1.73
CA ARG A 60 -4.66 -15.45 -2.63
C ARG A 60 -3.25 -15.35 -2.04
N LEU A 61 -2.84 -14.15 -1.61
CA LEU A 61 -1.51 -13.92 -1.04
C LEU A 61 -1.28 -14.68 0.27
N ILE A 62 -2.30 -14.79 1.14
CA ILE A 62 -2.23 -15.60 2.36
C ILE A 62 -1.87 -17.05 2.01
N LYS A 63 -2.56 -17.62 1.02
CA LYS A 63 -2.36 -19.01 0.60
C LYS A 63 -1.00 -19.21 -0.08
N GLU A 64 -0.65 -18.37 -1.04
CA GLU A 64 0.60 -18.50 -1.81
C GLU A 64 1.84 -18.31 -0.93
N ASN A 65 1.79 -17.36 0.00
CA ASN A 65 2.92 -17.05 0.87
C ASN A 65 2.91 -17.86 2.19
N ASN A 66 1.95 -18.76 2.36
CA ASN A 66 1.78 -19.57 3.58
C ASN A 66 1.80 -18.71 4.86
N LEU A 67 0.96 -17.68 4.89
CA LEU A 67 0.93 -16.73 6.01
C LEU A 67 0.02 -17.21 7.13
N SER A 68 0.49 -17.10 8.37
CA SER A 68 -0.31 -17.36 9.55
C SER A 68 -1.10 -16.13 9.95
N GLN A 69 -2.43 -16.23 9.95
CA GLN A 69 -3.34 -15.13 10.32
C GLN A 69 -3.59 -15.06 11.84
N GLY A 70 -3.35 -16.16 12.56
CA GLY A 70 -3.79 -16.27 13.94
C GLY A 70 -5.31 -16.21 14.08
N GLN A 71 -5.79 -15.86 15.28
CA GLN A 71 -7.23 -15.66 15.53
C GLN A 71 -7.62 -14.25 15.08
N LEU A 72 -8.52 -14.18 14.10
CA LEU A 72 -9.03 -12.90 13.59
C LEU A 72 -10.30 -12.49 14.34
N HIS A 73 -10.35 -11.22 14.74
CA HIS A 73 -11.48 -10.55 15.35
C HIS A 73 -11.98 -9.43 14.43
N LYS A 74 -13.15 -8.85 14.72
CA LYS A 74 -13.72 -7.76 13.93
C LYS A 74 -12.74 -6.59 13.72
N ASN A 75 -11.96 -6.27 14.74
CA ASN A 75 -11.00 -5.15 14.71
C ASN A 75 -9.57 -5.58 14.35
N SER A 76 -9.37 -6.81 13.87
CA SER A 76 -8.06 -7.27 13.43
C SER A 76 -7.61 -6.51 12.19
N ILE A 77 -6.33 -6.13 12.14
CA ILE A 77 -5.73 -5.47 10.98
C ILE A 77 -5.40 -6.52 9.93
N TYR A 78 -5.95 -6.34 8.74
CA TYR A 78 -5.72 -7.20 7.58
C TYR A 78 -4.59 -6.67 6.71
N VAL A 79 -4.63 -5.38 6.42
CA VAL A 79 -3.64 -4.72 5.58
C VAL A 79 -3.24 -3.37 6.15
N CYS A 80 -2.13 -2.86 5.67
CA CYS A 80 -1.74 -1.47 5.81
C CYS A 80 -1.71 -0.82 4.43
N GLU A 81 -1.89 0.48 4.38
CA GLU A 81 -1.67 1.30 3.20
C GLU A 81 -0.62 2.36 3.49
N VAL A 82 0.33 2.51 2.59
CA VAL A 82 1.24 3.65 2.59
C VAL A 82 0.89 4.56 1.43
N ILE A 83 0.66 5.84 1.74
CA ILE A 83 0.56 6.90 0.73
C ILE A 83 1.91 7.61 0.66
N LEU A 84 2.50 7.63 -0.54
CA LEU A 84 3.75 8.30 -0.83
C LEU A 84 3.51 9.41 -1.85
N THR A 85 3.99 10.61 -1.52
CA THR A 85 3.83 11.80 -2.36
C THR A 85 4.88 12.87 -2.03
N SER A 86 4.78 14.01 -2.69
CA SER A 86 5.42 15.28 -2.36
C SER A 86 4.43 16.41 -2.69
N ASP A 87 4.87 17.64 -2.74
CA ASP A 87 4.04 18.77 -3.17
C ASP A 87 4.04 18.94 -4.70
N ASN A 88 3.04 19.69 -5.21
CA ASN A 88 2.89 19.95 -6.63
C ASN A 88 4.08 20.71 -7.25
N THR A 89 4.71 21.60 -6.50
CA THR A 89 5.87 22.36 -6.99
C THR A 89 6.99 21.38 -7.35
N PHE A 90 7.28 20.41 -6.49
CA PHE A 90 8.27 19.38 -6.74
C PHE A 90 7.97 18.60 -8.03
N PHE A 91 6.75 18.08 -8.19
CA PHE A 91 6.41 17.29 -9.37
C PHE A 91 6.41 18.11 -10.68
N ASN A 92 6.05 19.38 -10.61
CA ASN A 92 6.13 20.30 -11.75
C ASN A 92 7.58 20.59 -12.14
N GLU A 93 8.46 20.75 -11.16
CA GLU A 93 9.90 21.03 -11.41
C GLU A 93 10.62 19.82 -12.03
N ILE A 94 10.38 18.60 -11.51
CA ILE A 94 11.07 17.41 -12.02
C ILE A 94 10.48 16.87 -13.33
N GLY A 95 9.22 17.18 -13.63
CA GLY A 95 8.51 16.75 -14.83
C GLY A 95 8.11 15.26 -14.83
N LYS A 96 7.43 14.84 -15.89
CA LYS A 96 6.74 13.52 -15.94
C LYS A 96 7.69 12.31 -15.84
N ILE A 97 8.85 12.36 -16.48
CA ILE A 97 9.82 11.25 -16.51
C ILE A 97 10.38 11.01 -15.11
N GLU A 98 10.85 12.06 -14.46
CA GLU A 98 11.42 11.97 -13.12
C GLU A 98 10.33 11.71 -12.05
N THR A 99 9.07 12.16 -12.25
CA THR A 99 7.94 11.77 -11.41
C THR A 99 7.73 10.25 -11.41
N LYS A 100 7.81 9.61 -12.58
CA LYS A 100 7.72 8.15 -12.67
C LYS A 100 8.87 7.48 -11.92
N ARG A 101 10.09 7.94 -12.13
CA ARG A 101 11.28 7.44 -11.43
C ARG A 101 11.18 7.63 -9.92
N TYR A 102 10.67 8.77 -9.46
CA TYR A 102 10.42 9.02 -8.04
C TYR A 102 9.55 7.92 -7.42
N PHE A 103 8.43 7.55 -8.04
CA PHE A 103 7.56 6.49 -7.51
C PHE A 103 8.17 5.10 -7.63
N GLU A 104 8.98 4.81 -8.65
CA GLU A 104 9.75 3.58 -8.75
C GLU A 104 10.76 3.45 -7.58
N GLU A 105 11.47 4.52 -7.24
CA GLU A 105 12.37 4.55 -6.09
C GLU A 105 11.62 4.48 -4.75
N CYS A 106 10.46 5.14 -4.61
CA CYS A 106 9.59 4.99 -3.45
C CYS A 106 9.13 3.55 -3.26
N PHE A 107 8.72 2.87 -4.33
CA PHE A 107 8.32 1.47 -4.30
C PHE A 107 9.48 0.57 -3.87
N LYS A 108 10.66 0.78 -4.42
CA LYS A 108 11.89 0.07 -4.05
C LYS A 108 12.24 0.30 -2.57
N PHE A 109 12.19 1.55 -2.11
CA PHE A 109 12.41 1.89 -0.71
C PHE A 109 11.47 1.13 0.23
N MET A 110 10.18 1.07 -0.08
CA MET A 110 9.21 0.36 0.76
C MET A 110 9.40 -1.16 0.73
N THR A 111 9.72 -1.72 -0.43
CA THR A 111 9.86 -3.18 -0.59
C THR A 111 11.17 -3.72 -0.04
N GLU A 112 12.26 -3.01 -0.23
CA GLU A 112 13.61 -3.45 0.15
C GLU A 112 14.03 -2.90 1.51
N TYR A 113 14.11 -1.57 1.64
CA TYR A 113 14.62 -0.95 2.87
C TYR A 113 13.64 -1.08 4.05
N LYS A 114 12.34 -0.82 3.84
CA LYS A 114 11.31 -1.01 4.88
C LYS A 114 10.91 -2.47 5.05
N GLY A 115 11.30 -3.35 4.12
CA GLY A 115 11.15 -4.78 4.25
C GLY A 115 9.70 -5.27 4.12
N ILE A 116 8.85 -4.58 3.35
CA ILE A 116 7.49 -5.06 3.09
C ILE A 116 7.53 -6.40 2.32
N GLY A 117 8.45 -6.52 1.35
CA GLY A 117 8.51 -7.64 0.42
C GLY A 117 7.44 -7.53 -0.69
N LYS A 118 7.87 -7.66 -1.94
CA LYS A 118 6.96 -7.53 -3.11
C LYS A 118 5.83 -8.56 -3.09
N GLU A 119 6.09 -9.73 -2.55
CA GLU A 119 5.13 -10.83 -2.42
C GLU A 119 3.97 -10.53 -1.46
N ASN A 120 4.14 -9.57 -0.56
CA ASN A 120 3.13 -9.19 0.43
C ASN A 120 2.27 -7.99 0.01
N ILE A 121 2.52 -7.42 -1.18
CA ILE A 121 1.80 -6.24 -1.69
C ILE A 121 0.57 -6.68 -2.47
N LEU A 122 -0.59 -6.14 -2.13
CA LEU A 122 -1.84 -6.33 -2.88
C LEU A 122 -1.84 -5.47 -4.14
N SER A 123 -1.56 -4.19 -3.97
CA SER A 123 -1.56 -3.20 -5.05
C SER A 123 -0.56 -2.09 -4.75
N ALA A 124 0.08 -1.58 -5.79
CA ALA A 124 0.82 -0.34 -5.76
C ALA A 124 0.46 0.45 -7.02
N VAL A 125 -0.38 1.46 -6.87
CA VAL A 125 -0.93 2.27 -7.96
C VAL A 125 -0.55 3.73 -7.77
N VAL A 126 -0.13 4.37 -8.85
CA VAL A 126 0.17 5.80 -8.91
C VAL A 126 -1.01 6.51 -9.55
N HIS A 127 -1.56 7.47 -8.82
CA HIS A 127 -2.61 8.36 -9.30
C HIS A 127 -2.01 9.65 -9.85
N LEU A 128 -2.32 9.94 -11.11
CA LEU A 128 -2.00 11.17 -11.82
C LEU A 128 -3.26 11.94 -12.23
N ASP A 129 -4.42 11.44 -11.82
CA ASP A 129 -5.75 11.99 -12.09
C ASP A 129 -6.31 12.82 -10.94
N GLU A 130 -5.50 13.14 -9.96
CA GLU A 130 -5.79 14.08 -8.87
C GLU A 130 -4.85 15.28 -8.91
N GLU A 131 -5.09 16.26 -8.05
CA GLU A 131 -4.30 17.50 -8.02
C GLU A 131 -2.80 17.24 -7.83
N THR A 132 -2.46 16.36 -6.91
CA THR A 132 -1.06 16.01 -6.60
C THR A 132 -0.79 14.54 -6.90
N PRO A 133 0.24 14.22 -7.70
CA PRO A 133 0.68 12.84 -7.92
C PRO A 133 0.95 12.11 -6.60
N HIS A 134 0.41 10.91 -6.43
CA HIS A 134 0.64 10.09 -5.23
C HIS A 134 0.53 8.60 -5.53
N MET A 135 1.21 7.79 -4.73
CA MET A 135 1.15 6.34 -4.81
C MET A 135 0.40 5.77 -3.61
N HIS A 136 -0.59 4.92 -3.87
CA HIS A 136 -1.20 4.04 -2.89
C HIS A 136 -0.50 2.68 -2.93
N LEU A 137 0.11 2.25 -1.83
CA LEU A 137 0.73 0.96 -1.69
C LEU A 137 0.04 0.18 -0.57
N VAL A 138 -0.76 -0.81 -0.93
CA VAL A 138 -1.54 -1.66 -0.01
C VAL A 138 -0.82 -3.00 0.17
N TYR A 139 -0.56 -3.39 1.42
CA TYR A 139 0.24 -4.57 1.74
C TYR A 139 -0.20 -5.28 3.01
N ILE A 140 0.18 -6.56 3.11
CA ILE A 140 0.01 -7.37 4.31
C ILE A 140 1.23 -7.15 5.22
N PRO A 141 1.06 -6.72 6.49
CA PRO A 141 2.18 -6.51 7.41
C PRO A 141 2.68 -7.84 7.98
N VAL A 142 3.61 -8.47 7.26
CA VAL A 142 4.16 -9.79 7.57
C VAL A 142 5.41 -9.67 8.43
N VAL A 143 5.48 -10.43 9.51
CA VAL A 143 6.65 -10.56 10.37
C VAL A 143 7.06 -12.02 10.52
N ASN A 144 8.38 -12.26 10.67
CA ASN A 144 8.90 -13.57 11.02
C ASN A 144 8.71 -13.80 12.52
N SER A 145 8.23 -14.98 12.89
CA SER A 145 7.93 -15.36 14.27
C SER A 145 8.16 -16.85 14.46
N LYS A 146 7.90 -17.34 15.65
CA LYS A 146 7.86 -18.78 15.97
C LYS A 146 6.48 -19.18 16.48
N ASP A 147 6.04 -20.38 16.13
CA ASP A 147 4.84 -20.97 16.68
C ASP A 147 5.06 -21.48 18.12
N LYS A 148 4.02 -22.02 18.74
CA LYS A 148 4.11 -22.58 20.11
C LYS A 148 5.06 -23.79 20.21
N LYS A 149 5.38 -24.43 19.09
CA LYS A 149 6.30 -25.58 19.00
C LYS A 149 7.71 -25.17 18.63
N GLY A 150 7.97 -23.84 18.43
CA GLY A 150 9.28 -23.31 18.07
C GLY A 150 9.59 -23.29 16.58
N ASN A 151 8.64 -23.71 15.71
CA ASN A 151 8.85 -23.67 14.27
C ASN A 151 8.77 -22.23 13.74
N SER A 152 9.59 -21.90 12.75
CA SER A 152 9.55 -20.59 12.09
C SER A 152 8.27 -20.43 11.29
N ILE A 153 7.57 -19.32 11.52
CA ILE A 153 6.35 -18.96 10.79
C ILE A 153 6.42 -17.51 10.31
N ARG A 154 5.69 -17.23 9.23
CA ARG A 154 5.41 -15.88 8.77
C ARG A 154 4.00 -15.50 9.20
N LYS A 155 3.86 -14.54 10.11
CA LYS A 155 2.56 -14.13 10.63
C LYS A 155 2.22 -12.69 10.29
N ILE A 156 0.93 -12.39 10.29
CA ILE A 156 0.41 -11.04 10.07
C ILE A 156 0.34 -10.32 11.41
N SER A 157 1.06 -9.22 11.53
CA SER A 157 1.04 -8.38 12.73
C SER A 157 1.48 -6.94 12.40
N ALA A 158 0.50 -6.04 12.25
CA ALA A 158 0.79 -4.64 11.99
C ALA A 158 1.55 -3.97 13.14
N SER A 159 1.23 -4.29 14.39
CA SER A 159 1.90 -3.72 15.57
C SER A 159 3.37 -4.13 15.65
N GLU A 160 3.68 -5.41 15.38
CA GLU A 160 5.06 -5.89 15.37
C GLU A 160 5.84 -5.41 14.14
N PHE A 161 5.19 -5.39 12.97
CA PHE A 161 5.80 -4.92 11.74
C PHE A 161 6.33 -3.48 11.88
N TRP A 162 5.54 -2.61 12.49
CA TRP A 162 5.90 -1.21 12.67
C TRP A 162 6.69 -0.91 13.95
N LYS A 163 6.82 -1.88 14.85
CA LYS A 163 7.60 -1.71 16.09
C LYS A 163 9.03 -1.27 15.76
N GLY A 164 9.41 -0.09 16.23
CA GLY A 164 10.74 0.49 16.01
C GLY A 164 10.97 1.13 14.63
N LYS A 165 10.03 0.98 13.68
CA LYS A 165 10.11 1.62 12.36
C LYS A 165 9.47 3.02 12.33
N ASP A 166 8.54 3.28 13.25
CA ASP A 166 7.84 4.57 13.42
C ASP A 166 8.57 5.52 14.37
N SER A 167 9.64 5.06 15.01
CA SER A 167 10.28 5.84 16.05
C SER A 167 11.28 6.84 15.45
N TYR A 168 10.80 7.99 15.02
CA TYR A 168 11.54 9.25 15.11
C TYR A 168 11.46 9.84 16.56
N LYS A 169 11.10 9.02 17.54
CA LYS A 169 11.24 9.39 18.95
C LYS A 169 12.63 9.00 19.41
N LYS A 170 13.55 9.97 19.38
CA LYS A 170 14.69 9.99 20.28
C LYS A 170 14.20 10.30 21.66
#